data_d34154e6b16fd9586ae63d2a8f8e004f
#
_entry.id   d34154e6b16fd9586ae63d2a8f8e004f
#
_cell.length_a   1.000
_cell.length_b   1.000
_cell.length_c   1.000
_cell.angle_alpha   90.00
_cell.angle_beta   90.00
_cell.angle_gamma   90.00
#
_symmetry.space_group_name_H-M   'P 1'
#
loop_
_entity.id
_entity.type
_entity.pdbx_description
1 polymer ?
#
loop_
_entity_poly.entity_id
_entity_poly.type
_entity_poly.pdbx_seq_one_letter_code
_entity_poly.pdbx_strand_id
1 'polypeptide(L)'
;MSKLYSGAEIVFKCLEDQDVKFIFGYPGGAVLPIYDELKNHSTIKHILVRHEQGAGHAAEGYARSSGKPGIVLVTSGPGATNVVTALTDAYMDSVPLVCISGQVPTHLIGTDAFQECDTTGITRPCTEQNWLVKDIKDLPKIMHEAFRVATTGRPGPVLVDIPKDIQFAKTNYSKPKIEKKINEKLHNKFSQDQINELINLISKAKKPVIYTGAVSYTHLTLPTNREV
;
A
#
# COMPACT_ATOMS: atom_id res chain seq x y z
N MET A 1 -27.12 -8.97 19.60
CA MET A 1 -26.53 -7.65 19.35
C MET A 1 -25.31 -7.85 18.45
N SER A 2 -25.19 -7.11 17.36
CA SER A 2 -23.99 -7.17 16.50
C SER A 2 -22.78 -6.62 17.27
N LYS A 3 -21.65 -7.30 17.16
CA LYS A 3 -20.40 -6.88 17.83
C LYS A 3 -19.88 -5.58 17.20
N LEU A 4 -19.60 -4.58 18.04
CA LEU A 4 -18.95 -3.33 17.62
C LEU A 4 -17.44 -3.47 17.72
N TYR A 5 -16.74 -2.94 16.73
CA TYR A 5 -15.30 -2.94 16.62
C TYR A 5 -14.77 -1.51 16.59
N SER A 6 -13.65 -1.25 17.25
CA SER A 6 -12.93 0.02 17.13
C SER A 6 -12.31 0.17 15.75
N GLY A 7 -11.96 1.41 15.36
CA GLY A 7 -11.22 1.64 14.11
C GLY A 7 -9.90 0.88 14.07
N ALA A 8 -9.19 0.79 15.21
CA ALA A 8 -7.96 0.00 15.31
C ALA A 8 -8.21 -1.49 15.03
N GLU A 9 -9.24 -2.10 15.65
CA GLU A 9 -9.64 -3.49 15.37
C GLU A 9 -10.04 -3.67 13.90
N ILE A 10 -10.72 -2.69 13.30
CA ILE A 10 -11.13 -2.74 11.88
C ILE A 10 -9.92 -2.71 10.96
N VAL A 11 -8.88 -1.91 11.24
CA VAL A 11 -7.64 -1.91 10.46
C VAL A 11 -7.06 -3.33 10.41
N PHE A 12 -6.91 -4.00 11.55
CA PHE A 12 -6.36 -5.35 11.58
C PHE A 12 -7.25 -6.38 10.89
N LYS A 13 -8.57 -6.28 11.03
CA LYS A 13 -9.50 -7.14 10.28
C LYS A 13 -9.34 -6.98 8.78
N CYS A 14 -9.17 -5.76 8.30
CA CYS A 14 -8.91 -5.50 6.88
C CYS A 14 -7.55 -6.07 6.45
N LEU A 15 -6.51 -5.97 7.27
CA LEU A 15 -5.20 -6.55 6.99
C LEU A 15 -5.25 -8.09 6.95
N GLU A 16 -5.98 -8.71 7.87
CA GLU A 16 -6.22 -10.17 7.88
C GLU A 16 -7.01 -10.63 6.65
N ASP A 17 -8.04 -9.87 6.24
CA ASP A 17 -8.82 -10.15 5.02
C ASP A 17 -7.97 -10.13 3.74
N GLN A 18 -6.84 -9.42 3.76
CA GLN A 18 -5.86 -9.30 2.68
C GLN A 18 -4.66 -10.25 2.84
N ASP A 19 -4.71 -11.16 3.81
CA ASP A 19 -3.62 -12.12 4.13
C ASP A 19 -2.27 -11.45 4.39
N VAL A 20 -2.28 -10.27 5.02
CA VAL A 20 -1.07 -9.54 5.41
C VAL A 20 -0.31 -10.33 6.47
N LYS A 21 1.01 -10.46 6.30
CA LYS A 21 1.90 -11.17 7.24
C LYS A 21 2.90 -10.25 7.93
N PHE A 22 3.25 -9.14 7.29
CA PHE A 22 4.26 -8.21 7.81
C PHE A 22 3.78 -6.77 7.71
N ILE A 23 4.06 -6.00 8.75
CA ILE A 23 3.92 -4.55 8.78
C ILE A 23 5.30 -3.98 9.12
N PHE A 24 5.78 -3.03 8.34
CA PHE A 24 7.00 -2.28 8.59
C PHE A 24 6.63 -0.92 9.16
N GLY A 25 7.23 -0.49 10.26
CA GLY A 25 6.81 0.78 10.80
C GLY A 25 7.55 1.24 12.04
N TYR A 26 7.18 2.44 12.47
CA TYR A 26 7.67 3.09 13.68
C TYR A 26 6.50 3.68 14.49
N PRO A 27 6.36 3.35 15.77
CA PRO A 27 5.27 3.84 16.59
C PRO A 27 5.37 5.35 16.89
N GLY A 28 4.21 5.96 17.11
CA GLY A 28 4.11 7.35 17.53
C GLY A 28 2.71 7.68 18.02
N GLY A 29 2.54 8.87 18.59
CA GLY A 29 1.35 9.27 19.34
C GLY A 29 0.02 9.12 18.61
N ALA A 30 -0.01 9.36 17.29
CA ALA A 30 -1.23 9.32 16.50
C ALA A 30 -1.64 7.90 16.02
N VAL A 31 -0.82 6.87 16.29
CA VAL A 31 -1.11 5.47 15.90
C VAL A 31 -1.08 4.50 17.08
N LEU A 32 -0.96 5.01 18.30
CA LEU A 32 -0.94 4.17 19.51
C LEU A 32 -2.12 3.19 19.60
N PRO A 33 -3.38 3.57 19.27
CA PRO A 33 -4.49 2.60 19.31
C PRO A 33 -4.29 1.43 18.36
N ILE A 34 -3.73 1.67 17.16
CA ILE A 34 -3.43 0.61 16.18
C ILE A 34 -2.29 -0.26 16.70
N TYR A 35 -1.23 0.33 17.25
CA TYR A 35 -0.12 -0.44 17.84
C TYR A 35 -0.54 -1.25 19.07
N ASP A 36 -1.45 -0.72 19.90
CA ASP A 36 -1.98 -1.48 21.04
C ASP A 36 -2.81 -2.70 20.60
N GLU A 37 -3.54 -2.57 19.50
CA GLU A 37 -4.32 -3.68 18.92
C GLU A 37 -3.44 -4.78 18.31
N LEU A 38 -2.25 -4.43 17.82
CA LEU A 38 -1.32 -5.39 17.19
C LEU A 38 -1.04 -6.63 18.06
N LYS A 39 -1.01 -6.49 19.39
CA LYS A 39 -0.79 -7.59 20.33
C LYS A 39 -1.83 -8.70 20.24
N ASN A 40 -3.03 -8.39 19.74
CA ASN A 40 -4.15 -9.31 19.59
C ASN A 40 -4.09 -10.11 18.27
N HIS A 41 -3.13 -9.78 17.37
CA HIS A 41 -3.03 -10.32 16.00
C HIS A 41 -1.69 -11.04 15.76
N SER A 42 -1.50 -12.21 16.39
CA SER A 42 -0.24 -12.97 16.34
C SER A 42 0.18 -13.45 14.95
N THR A 43 -0.73 -13.45 13.97
CA THR A 43 -0.45 -13.84 12.58
C THR A 43 0.23 -12.75 11.77
N ILE A 44 0.21 -11.51 12.26
CA ILE A 44 0.84 -10.36 11.63
C ILE A 44 2.07 -9.96 12.43
N LYS A 45 3.24 -9.99 11.80
CA LYS A 45 4.50 -9.60 12.41
C LYS A 45 4.82 -8.15 12.12
N HIS A 46 5.12 -7.39 13.16
CA HIS A 46 5.63 -6.03 13.04
C HIS A 46 7.15 -6.04 12.97
N ILE A 47 7.70 -5.38 11.97
CA ILE A 47 9.14 -5.13 11.81
C ILE A 47 9.39 -3.69 12.22
N LEU A 48 9.93 -3.52 13.42
CA LEU A 48 10.28 -2.22 13.96
C LEU A 48 11.53 -1.69 13.24
N VAL A 49 11.42 -0.49 12.69
CA VAL A 49 12.53 0.23 12.09
C VAL A 49 13.02 1.34 13.02
N ARG A 50 14.08 2.05 12.64
CA ARG A 50 14.60 3.22 13.38
C ARG A 50 14.33 4.55 12.66
N HIS A 51 13.76 4.48 11.46
CA HIS A 51 13.35 5.61 10.64
C HIS A 51 12.27 5.17 9.66
N GLU A 52 11.24 5.95 9.45
CA GLU A 52 10.07 5.58 8.66
C GLU A 52 10.40 5.39 7.17
N GLN A 53 11.37 6.12 6.63
CA GLN A 53 11.89 5.88 5.29
C GLN A 53 12.40 4.44 5.14
N GLY A 54 13.11 3.94 6.17
CA GLY A 54 13.56 2.55 6.20
C GLY A 54 12.40 1.54 6.23
N ALA A 55 11.25 1.89 6.85
CA ALA A 55 10.04 1.08 6.78
C ALA A 55 9.50 0.99 5.36
N GLY A 56 9.44 2.14 4.66
CA GLY A 56 8.99 2.20 3.28
C GLY A 56 9.85 1.35 2.36
N HIS A 57 11.16 1.53 2.37
CA HIS A 57 12.07 0.74 1.52
C HIS A 57 12.09 -0.75 1.89
N ALA A 58 11.93 -1.11 3.16
CA ALA A 58 11.79 -2.52 3.56
C ALA A 58 10.48 -3.13 3.02
N ALA A 59 9.39 -2.36 3.05
CA ALA A 59 8.10 -2.76 2.47
C ALA A 59 8.20 -2.91 0.94
N GLU A 60 8.93 -2.04 0.25
CA GLU A 60 9.22 -2.18 -1.18
C GLU A 60 9.99 -3.46 -1.48
N GLY A 61 11.08 -3.71 -0.74
CA GLY A 61 11.85 -4.95 -0.88
C GLY A 61 11.00 -6.20 -0.67
N TYR A 62 10.09 -6.16 0.32
CA TYR A 62 9.12 -7.22 0.55
C TYR A 62 8.15 -7.37 -0.64
N ALA A 63 7.61 -6.27 -1.16
CA ALA A 63 6.68 -6.32 -2.27
C ALA A 63 7.34 -6.89 -3.54
N ARG A 64 8.55 -6.43 -3.85
CA ARG A 64 9.34 -6.93 -5.00
C ARG A 64 9.68 -8.43 -4.88
N SER A 65 9.99 -8.91 -3.68
CA SER A 65 10.40 -10.30 -3.47
C SER A 65 9.24 -11.27 -3.33
N SER A 66 8.10 -10.82 -2.77
CA SER A 66 6.95 -11.69 -2.47
C SER A 66 5.83 -11.63 -3.50
N GLY A 67 5.79 -10.57 -4.33
CA GLY A 67 4.66 -10.28 -5.22
C GLY A 67 3.39 -9.82 -4.48
N LYS A 68 3.48 -9.51 -3.18
CA LYS A 68 2.39 -9.00 -2.34
C LYS A 68 2.62 -7.54 -1.99
N PRO A 69 1.58 -6.72 -1.77
CA PRO A 69 1.80 -5.33 -1.36
C PRO A 69 2.54 -5.24 -0.03
N GLY A 70 3.49 -4.32 0.06
CA GLY A 70 4.17 -3.97 1.30
C GLY A 70 3.29 -3.07 2.17
N ILE A 71 3.30 -3.28 3.48
CA ILE A 71 2.48 -2.51 4.42
C ILE A 71 3.38 -1.66 5.32
N VAL A 72 3.10 -0.37 5.35
CA VAL A 72 3.81 0.61 6.19
C VAL A 72 2.86 1.20 7.21
N LEU A 73 3.28 1.30 8.46
CA LEU A 73 2.50 1.93 9.54
C LEU A 73 3.34 3.00 10.24
N VAL A 74 2.91 4.25 10.14
CA VAL A 74 3.64 5.42 10.65
C VAL A 74 2.70 6.40 11.37
N THR A 75 3.27 7.22 12.24
CA THR A 75 2.51 8.28 12.93
C THR A 75 2.27 9.50 12.04
N SER A 76 1.54 10.49 12.55
CA SER A 76 1.29 11.77 11.90
C SER A 76 2.56 12.62 11.73
N GLY A 77 2.45 13.72 11.02
CA GLY A 77 3.49 14.74 10.89
C GLY A 77 4.83 14.15 10.44
N PRO A 78 5.86 14.18 11.32
CA PRO A 78 7.20 13.72 10.96
C PRO A 78 7.23 12.24 10.53
N GLY A 79 6.38 11.37 11.09
CA GLY A 79 6.29 9.97 10.67
C GLY A 79 5.79 9.83 9.23
N ALA A 80 4.73 10.53 8.88
CA ALA A 80 4.17 10.52 7.54
C ALA A 80 5.11 11.20 6.52
N THR A 81 5.75 12.32 6.87
CA THR A 81 6.68 13.00 5.95
C THR A 81 7.95 12.22 5.70
N ASN A 82 8.45 11.47 6.70
CA ASN A 82 9.64 10.64 6.54
C ASN A 82 9.44 9.47 5.56
N VAL A 83 8.23 9.05 5.25
CA VAL A 83 7.98 7.95 4.31
C VAL A 83 7.84 8.42 2.86
N VAL A 84 7.78 9.73 2.61
CA VAL A 84 7.51 10.30 1.27
C VAL A 84 8.53 9.86 0.22
N THR A 85 9.82 9.80 0.57
CA THR A 85 10.85 9.31 -0.35
C THR A 85 10.55 7.90 -0.83
N ALA A 86 10.22 6.98 0.09
CA ALA A 86 9.90 5.60 -0.28
C ALA A 86 8.59 5.50 -1.07
N LEU A 87 7.58 6.31 -0.75
CA LEU A 87 6.37 6.39 -1.57
C LEU A 87 6.68 6.86 -2.99
N THR A 88 7.55 7.87 -3.14
CA THR A 88 7.95 8.38 -4.46
C THR A 88 8.69 7.33 -5.26
N ASP A 89 9.63 6.61 -4.64
CA ASP A 89 10.37 5.51 -5.26
C ASP A 89 9.42 4.39 -5.72
N ALA A 90 8.56 3.92 -4.83
CA ALA A 90 7.53 2.93 -5.14
C ALA A 90 6.58 3.37 -6.27
N TYR A 91 6.22 4.66 -6.31
CA TYR A 91 5.38 5.23 -7.37
C TYR A 91 6.09 5.19 -8.73
N MET A 92 7.34 5.61 -8.77
CA MET A 92 8.13 5.61 -10.01
C MET A 92 8.38 4.20 -10.54
N ASP A 93 8.62 3.25 -9.64
CA ASP A 93 8.94 1.86 -9.96
C ASP A 93 7.72 0.93 -10.01
N SER A 94 6.51 1.47 -9.81
CA SER A 94 5.27 0.69 -9.84
C SER A 94 5.23 -0.44 -8.80
N VAL A 95 5.72 -0.17 -7.60
CA VAL A 95 5.75 -1.13 -6.49
C VAL A 95 4.52 -0.96 -5.61
N PRO A 96 3.71 -2.01 -5.39
CA PRO A 96 2.51 -1.91 -4.59
C PRO A 96 2.84 -1.74 -3.10
N LEU A 97 2.46 -0.59 -2.53
CA LEU A 97 2.54 -0.31 -1.10
C LEU A 97 1.20 0.19 -0.56
N VAL A 98 0.86 -0.19 0.66
CA VAL A 98 -0.22 0.42 1.43
C VAL A 98 0.39 1.07 2.67
N CYS A 99 0.47 2.40 2.65
CA CYS A 99 0.92 3.19 3.78
C CYS A 99 -0.28 3.60 4.64
N ILE A 100 -0.25 3.23 5.90
CA ILE A 100 -1.23 3.62 6.91
C ILE A 100 -0.56 4.65 7.79
N SER A 101 -1.06 5.89 7.77
CA SER A 101 -0.60 6.95 8.66
C SER A 101 -1.64 7.28 9.72
N GLY A 102 -1.18 7.65 10.89
CA GLY A 102 -2.05 8.29 11.86
C GLY A 102 -2.19 9.77 11.57
N GLN A 103 -3.29 10.37 12.04
CA GLN A 103 -3.51 11.79 11.97
C GLN A 103 -4.00 12.32 13.33
N VAL A 104 -3.86 13.61 13.56
CA VAL A 104 -4.49 14.27 14.70
C VAL A 104 -6.00 14.04 14.68
N PRO A 105 -6.71 14.12 15.81
CA PRO A 105 -8.18 13.99 15.84
C PRO A 105 -8.86 14.91 14.83
N THR A 106 -9.96 14.45 14.24
CA THR A 106 -10.65 15.15 13.13
C THR A 106 -10.96 16.61 13.42
N HIS A 107 -11.30 16.95 14.67
CA HIS A 107 -11.62 18.34 15.07
C HIS A 107 -10.37 19.24 15.22
N LEU A 108 -9.16 18.68 15.17
CA LEU A 108 -7.90 19.43 15.24
C LEU A 108 -7.26 19.60 13.84
N ILE A 109 -7.77 18.95 12.83
CA ILE A 109 -7.23 19.06 11.47
C ILE A 109 -7.43 20.49 10.96
N GLY A 110 -6.33 21.12 10.50
CA GLY A 110 -6.31 22.51 10.03
C GLY A 110 -6.12 23.55 11.14
N THR A 111 -5.69 23.13 12.34
CA THR A 111 -5.48 24.04 13.48
C THR A 111 -4.01 24.20 13.88
N ASP A 112 -3.08 23.65 13.08
CA ASP A 112 -1.65 23.57 13.39
C ASP A 112 -1.36 22.82 14.70
N ALA A 113 -2.12 21.74 14.94
CA ALA A 113 -1.98 20.89 16.10
C ALA A 113 -0.61 20.20 16.14
N PHE A 114 -0.20 19.75 17.33
CA PHE A 114 1.09 19.07 17.51
C PHE A 114 1.25 17.88 16.58
N GLN A 115 2.30 17.89 15.75
CA GLN A 115 2.59 16.89 14.73
C GLN A 115 1.46 16.72 13.70
N GLU A 116 0.65 17.73 13.46
CA GLU A 116 -0.24 17.78 12.33
C GLU A 116 0.54 17.99 11.01
N CYS A 117 0.03 17.41 9.93
CA CYS A 117 0.55 17.63 8.58
C CYS A 117 -0.56 17.34 7.58
N ASP A 118 -0.64 18.09 6.49
CA ASP A 118 -1.49 17.74 5.35
C ASP A 118 -0.87 16.56 4.58
N THR A 119 -0.94 15.39 5.19
CA THR A 119 -0.36 14.16 4.65
C THR A 119 -0.92 13.84 3.28
N THR A 120 -2.24 14.03 3.09
CA THR A 120 -2.89 13.77 1.79
C THR A 120 -2.46 14.75 0.71
N GLY A 121 -2.25 16.03 1.06
CA GLY A 121 -1.72 17.04 0.13
C GLY A 121 -0.28 16.73 -0.30
N ILE A 122 0.59 16.40 0.66
CA ILE A 122 2.00 16.08 0.42
C ILE A 122 2.17 14.81 -0.41
N THR A 123 1.38 13.77 -0.15
CA THR A 123 1.53 12.47 -0.81
C THR A 123 0.75 12.34 -2.12
N ARG A 124 -0.10 13.29 -2.45
CA ARG A 124 -0.89 13.27 -3.69
C ARG A 124 -0.08 13.07 -4.96
N PRO A 125 1.07 13.74 -5.17
CA PRO A 125 1.87 13.56 -6.39
C PRO A 125 2.70 12.27 -6.43
N CYS A 126 2.80 11.55 -5.32
CA CYS A 126 3.64 10.35 -5.22
C CYS A 126 2.87 9.10 -4.75
N THR A 127 1.56 9.08 -4.93
CA THR A 127 0.69 7.92 -4.68
C THR A 127 -0.33 7.76 -5.79
N GLU A 128 -0.75 6.52 -6.06
CA GLU A 128 -1.86 6.24 -6.99
C GLU A 128 -3.17 6.83 -6.46
N GLN A 129 -3.35 6.77 -5.15
CA GLN A 129 -4.46 7.40 -4.44
C GLN A 129 -4.14 7.52 -2.95
N ASN A 130 -4.73 8.54 -2.31
CA ASN A 130 -4.69 8.70 -0.86
C ASN A 130 -6.07 9.06 -0.30
N TRP A 131 -6.30 8.76 0.97
CA TRP A 131 -7.55 9.03 1.67
C TRP A 131 -7.28 9.57 3.07
N LEU A 132 -8.05 10.60 3.45
CA LEU A 132 -8.24 10.98 4.85
C LEU A 132 -9.57 10.38 5.32
N VAL A 133 -9.54 9.50 6.30
CA VAL A 133 -10.74 8.85 6.84
C VAL A 133 -11.48 9.82 7.76
N LYS A 134 -12.67 10.23 7.36
CA LYS A 134 -13.49 11.19 8.13
C LYS A 134 -14.63 10.53 8.93
N ASP A 135 -15.06 9.34 8.55
CA ASP A 135 -16.07 8.55 9.25
C ASP A 135 -15.58 7.10 9.38
N ILE A 136 -15.71 6.54 10.58
CA ILE A 136 -15.33 5.15 10.84
C ILE A 136 -16.09 4.15 9.95
N LYS A 137 -17.32 4.47 9.53
CA LYS A 137 -18.13 3.61 8.67
C LYS A 137 -17.48 3.40 7.30
N ASP A 138 -16.69 4.36 6.83
CA ASP A 138 -16.01 4.30 5.56
C ASP A 138 -14.68 3.53 5.64
N LEU A 139 -14.11 3.39 6.84
CA LEU A 139 -12.79 2.78 7.06
C LEU A 139 -12.67 1.39 6.44
N PRO A 140 -13.62 0.43 6.61
CA PRO A 140 -13.51 -0.88 5.99
C PRO A 140 -13.42 -0.81 4.46
N LYS A 141 -14.26 0.03 3.85
CA LYS A 141 -14.29 0.21 2.39
C LYS A 141 -13.01 0.86 1.87
N ILE A 142 -12.54 1.90 2.54
CA ILE A 142 -11.31 2.62 2.18
C ILE A 142 -10.10 1.67 2.26
N MET A 143 -9.98 0.91 3.34
CA MET A 143 -8.88 -0.05 3.49
C MET A 143 -8.85 -1.10 2.37
N HIS A 144 -9.99 -1.72 2.05
CA HIS A 144 -10.06 -2.69 0.96
C HIS A 144 -9.81 -2.06 -0.41
N GLU A 145 -10.32 -0.85 -0.63
CA GLU A 145 -10.07 -0.10 -1.86
C GLU A 145 -8.58 0.28 -2.00
N ALA A 146 -7.91 0.61 -0.91
CA ALA A 146 -6.47 0.88 -0.89
C ALA A 146 -5.67 -0.32 -1.43
N PHE A 147 -5.96 -1.54 -0.95
CA PHE A 147 -5.32 -2.75 -1.49
C PHE A 147 -5.64 -2.97 -2.97
N ARG A 148 -6.90 -2.75 -3.37
CA ARG A 148 -7.31 -2.88 -4.76
C ARG A 148 -6.56 -1.90 -5.65
N VAL A 149 -6.49 -0.63 -5.28
CA VAL A 149 -5.80 0.41 -6.07
C VAL A 149 -4.30 0.12 -6.14
N ALA A 150 -3.67 -0.23 -5.02
CA ALA A 150 -2.24 -0.53 -4.98
C ALA A 150 -1.82 -1.67 -5.91
N THR A 151 -2.74 -2.61 -6.20
CA THR A 151 -2.42 -3.86 -6.92
C THR A 151 -3.08 -4.01 -8.28
N THR A 152 -3.90 -3.04 -8.71
CA THR A 152 -4.68 -3.14 -9.97
C THR A 152 -4.22 -2.10 -10.98
N GLY A 153 -4.16 -2.48 -12.26
CA GLY A 153 -3.66 -1.62 -13.33
C GLY A 153 -2.14 -1.48 -13.27
N ARG A 154 -1.64 -0.24 -13.22
CA ARG A 154 -0.26 0.03 -12.84
C ARG A 154 -0.18 -0.06 -11.32
N PRO A 155 0.54 -1.04 -10.75
CA PRO A 155 0.70 -1.10 -9.31
C PRO A 155 1.43 0.14 -8.77
N GLY A 156 1.17 0.49 -7.53
CA GLY A 156 1.85 1.63 -6.92
C GLY A 156 1.47 1.84 -5.46
N PRO A 157 2.07 2.82 -4.80
CA PRO A 157 1.78 3.14 -3.43
C PRO A 157 0.45 3.86 -3.28
N VAL A 158 -0.21 3.59 -2.17
CA VAL A 158 -1.40 4.30 -1.70
C VAL A 158 -1.21 4.70 -0.24
N LEU A 159 -1.98 5.70 0.21
CA LEU A 159 -1.91 6.13 1.60
C LEU A 159 -3.32 6.24 2.19
N VAL A 160 -3.48 5.72 3.41
CA VAL A 160 -4.71 5.86 4.22
C VAL A 160 -4.35 6.58 5.51
N ASP A 161 -4.80 7.83 5.64
CA ASP A 161 -4.57 8.68 6.79
C ASP A 161 -5.74 8.56 7.76
N ILE A 162 -5.49 8.06 8.99
CA ILE A 162 -6.53 7.66 9.94
C ILE A 162 -6.44 8.52 11.20
N PRO A 163 -7.35 9.50 11.38
CA PRO A 163 -7.40 10.31 12.58
C PRO A 163 -7.55 9.48 13.85
N LYS A 164 -6.94 9.96 14.94
CA LYS A 164 -6.86 9.24 16.21
C LYS A 164 -8.23 8.96 16.83
N ASP A 165 -9.18 9.87 16.70
CA ASP A 165 -10.56 9.69 17.15
C ASP A 165 -11.29 8.61 16.36
N ILE A 166 -11.02 8.49 15.06
CA ILE A 166 -11.54 7.39 14.21
C ILE A 166 -10.99 6.04 14.66
N GLN A 167 -9.74 5.97 15.11
CA GLN A 167 -9.14 4.73 15.62
C GLN A 167 -9.84 4.23 16.89
N PHE A 168 -10.36 5.13 17.73
CA PHE A 168 -11.11 4.80 18.95
C PHE A 168 -12.61 4.60 18.71
N ALA A 169 -13.19 5.27 17.71
CA ALA A 169 -14.61 5.17 17.40
C ALA A 169 -15.01 3.71 17.13
N LYS A 170 -16.29 3.36 17.34
CA LYS A 170 -16.78 1.99 17.19
C LYS A 170 -17.91 1.89 16.18
N THR A 171 -17.85 0.85 15.34
CA THR A 171 -18.91 0.52 14.39
C THR A 171 -18.98 -0.98 14.14
N ASN A 172 -20.01 -1.42 13.43
CA ASN A 172 -20.10 -2.80 12.94
C ASN A 172 -19.07 -3.00 11.82
N TYR A 173 -18.46 -4.20 11.78
CA TYR A 173 -17.61 -4.61 10.68
C TYR A 173 -18.28 -5.69 9.84
N SER A 174 -18.27 -5.49 8.54
CA SER A 174 -18.50 -6.55 7.55
C SER A 174 -17.50 -6.38 6.42
N LYS A 175 -16.96 -7.48 5.91
CA LYS A 175 -16.03 -7.45 4.78
C LYS A 175 -16.72 -6.82 3.57
N PRO A 176 -16.20 -5.68 3.04
CA PRO A 176 -16.82 -5.02 1.91
C PRO A 176 -16.72 -5.88 0.65
N LYS A 177 -17.77 -5.89 -0.16
CA LYS A 177 -17.67 -6.38 -1.53
C LYS A 177 -17.07 -5.27 -2.38
N ILE A 178 -15.80 -5.40 -2.73
CA ILE A 178 -15.16 -4.48 -3.69
C ILE A 178 -15.50 -4.99 -5.09
N GLU A 179 -16.27 -4.21 -5.83
CA GLU A 179 -16.52 -4.50 -7.23
C GLU A 179 -15.19 -4.38 -8.00
N LYS A 180 -14.79 -5.45 -8.66
CA LYS A 180 -13.71 -5.37 -9.65
C LYS A 180 -14.21 -4.46 -10.77
N LYS A 181 -13.84 -3.19 -10.75
CA LYS A 181 -14.06 -2.31 -11.90
C LYS A 181 -13.31 -2.92 -13.08
N ILE A 182 -14.10 -3.44 -14.02
CA ILE A 182 -13.63 -4.19 -15.19
C ILE A 182 -12.96 -3.20 -16.18
N ASN A 183 -11.83 -2.63 -15.81
CA ASN A 183 -10.86 -2.12 -16.77
C ASN A 183 -9.78 -3.16 -17.11
N GLU A 184 -9.87 -4.37 -16.53
CA GLU A 184 -9.03 -5.52 -16.91
C GLU A 184 -9.28 -6.01 -18.35
N LYS A 185 -10.28 -5.45 -19.07
CA LYS A 185 -10.60 -5.90 -20.43
C LYS A 185 -9.68 -5.36 -21.51
N LEU A 186 -8.76 -4.43 -21.21
CA LEU A 186 -8.11 -3.67 -22.26
C LEU A 186 -6.73 -4.17 -22.72
N HIS A 187 -6.05 -5.07 -21.98
CA HIS A 187 -4.65 -5.32 -22.31
C HIS A 187 -4.21 -6.78 -22.54
N ASN A 188 -5.11 -7.77 -22.49
CA ASN A 188 -4.71 -9.16 -22.63
C ASN A 188 -5.25 -9.89 -23.88
N LYS A 189 -5.58 -9.15 -24.95
CA LYS A 189 -5.95 -9.80 -26.21
C LYS A 189 -4.87 -9.52 -27.25
N PHE A 190 -3.77 -10.24 -27.15
CA PHE A 190 -2.91 -10.41 -28.31
C PHE A 190 -3.57 -11.40 -29.27
N SER A 191 -3.63 -11.07 -30.55
CA SER A 191 -4.02 -12.05 -31.55
C SER A 191 -2.89 -13.09 -31.70
N GLN A 192 -3.24 -14.33 -32.03
CA GLN A 192 -2.24 -15.35 -32.29
C GLN A 192 -1.26 -14.92 -33.39
N ASP A 193 -1.73 -14.14 -34.35
CA ASP A 193 -0.90 -13.61 -35.45
C ASP A 193 0.17 -12.65 -34.95
N GLN A 194 -0.17 -11.75 -34.00
CA GLN A 194 0.80 -10.84 -33.37
C GLN A 194 1.88 -11.61 -32.60
N ILE A 195 1.48 -12.67 -31.88
CA ILE A 195 2.42 -13.55 -31.16
C ILE A 195 3.33 -14.26 -32.16
N ASN A 196 2.80 -14.81 -33.24
CA ASN A 196 3.56 -15.49 -34.27
C ASN A 196 4.53 -14.55 -34.99
N GLU A 197 4.12 -13.31 -35.26
CA GLU A 197 4.97 -12.28 -35.84
C GLU A 197 6.13 -11.93 -34.89
N LEU A 198 5.86 -11.75 -33.60
CA LEU A 198 6.89 -11.49 -32.57
C LEU A 198 7.90 -12.64 -32.50
N ILE A 199 7.43 -13.89 -32.44
CA ILE A 199 8.29 -15.07 -32.40
C ILE A 199 9.18 -15.12 -33.67
N ASN A 200 8.61 -14.85 -34.84
CA ASN A 200 9.34 -14.83 -36.10
C ASN A 200 10.44 -13.73 -36.13
N LEU A 201 10.13 -12.54 -35.61
CA LEU A 201 11.09 -11.45 -35.47
C LEU A 201 12.26 -11.82 -34.57
N ILE A 202 11.96 -12.38 -33.38
CA ILE A 202 12.98 -12.80 -32.41
C ILE A 202 13.86 -13.92 -33.01
N SER A 203 13.23 -14.93 -33.64
CA SER A 203 13.95 -16.08 -34.21
C SER A 203 14.86 -15.72 -35.36
N LYS A 204 14.55 -14.67 -36.12
CA LYS A 204 15.38 -14.19 -37.25
C LYS A 204 16.45 -13.18 -36.83
N ALA A 205 16.34 -12.63 -35.62
CA ALA A 205 17.27 -11.62 -35.15
C ALA A 205 18.64 -12.23 -34.81
N LYS A 206 19.72 -11.66 -35.36
CA LYS A 206 21.10 -12.08 -35.02
C LYS A 206 21.56 -11.54 -33.67
N LYS A 207 21.04 -10.39 -33.24
CA LYS A 207 21.36 -9.73 -31.98
C LYS A 207 20.10 -9.06 -31.41
N PRO A 208 19.14 -9.87 -30.88
CA PRO A 208 17.93 -9.30 -30.33
C PRO A 208 18.22 -8.51 -29.07
N VAL A 209 17.61 -7.33 -28.92
CA VAL A 209 17.62 -6.53 -27.69
C VAL A 209 16.19 -6.45 -27.21
N ILE A 210 15.96 -6.85 -25.95
CA ILE A 210 14.67 -6.74 -25.30
C ILE A 210 14.76 -5.61 -24.29
N TYR A 211 13.99 -4.54 -24.51
CA TYR A 211 13.87 -3.44 -23.56
C TYR A 211 12.65 -3.69 -22.67
N THR A 212 12.88 -3.86 -21.36
CA THR A 212 11.82 -4.14 -20.38
C THR A 212 11.70 -2.97 -19.39
N GLY A 213 10.47 -2.57 -19.09
CA GLY A 213 10.21 -1.56 -18.06
C GLY A 213 10.21 -2.16 -16.64
N ALA A 214 10.16 -1.30 -15.61
CA ALA A 214 10.20 -1.70 -14.21
C ALA A 214 9.17 -2.76 -13.83
N VAL A 215 7.94 -2.67 -14.34
CA VAL A 215 6.87 -3.67 -14.09
C VAL A 215 7.19 -5.03 -14.71
N SER A 216 7.89 -5.05 -15.83
CA SER A 216 8.28 -6.31 -16.50
C SER A 216 9.33 -7.09 -15.69
N TYR A 217 10.16 -6.40 -14.90
CA TYR A 217 11.16 -7.03 -14.03
C TYR A 217 10.56 -7.88 -12.92
N THR A 218 9.39 -7.53 -12.43
CA THR A 218 8.71 -8.29 -11.36
C THR A 218 8.14 -9.62 -11.84
N HIS A 219 8.01 -9.81 -13.16
CA HIS A 219 7.42 -11.00 -13.76
C HIS A 219 8.39 -11.83 -14.60
N LEU A 220 9.57 -11.29 -14.92
CA LEU A 220 10.61 -11.97 -15.67
C LEU A 220 11.72 -12.41 -14.73
N THR A 221 11.72 -13.66 -14.31
CA THR A 221 12.88 -14.31 -13.73
C THR A 221 13.85 -14.65 -14.88
N LEU A 222 14.57 -13.67 -15.38
CA LEU A 222 15.73 -13.94 -16.22
C LEU A 222 16.86 -14.42 -15.31
N PRO A 223 17.53 -15.54 -15.63
CA PRO A 223 18.75 -15.90 -14.95
C PRO A 223 19.75 -14.77 -15.20
N THR A 224 20.05 -13.98 -14.18
CA THR A 224 21.14 -13.02 -14.22
C THR A 224 22.43 -13.80 -14.20
N ASN A 225 23.04 -14.04 -15.34
CA ASN A 225 24.44 -14.38 -15.38
C ASN A 225 25.22 -13.19 -14.81
N ARG A 226 25.66 -13.35 -13.56
CA ARG A 226 26.60 -12.45 -12.91
C ARG A 226 28.00 -12.76 -13.40
N GLU A 227 28.25 -12.60 -14.67
CA GLU A 227 29.62 -12.61 -15.20
C GLU A 227 29.74 -11.44 -16.17
N VAL A 228 30.13 -10.30 -15.62
CA VAL A 228 30.93 -9.27 -16.25
C VAL A 228 31.95 -8.84 -15.22
#